data_c2f373b968a1007937ac9de0c9e31384
#
_entry.id   c2f373b968a1007937ac9de0c9e31384
#
_cell.length_a   1.000
_cell.length_b   1.000
_cell.length_c   1.000
_cell.angle_alpha   90.00
_cell.angle_beta   90.00
_cell.angle_gamma   90.00
#
_symmetry.space_group_name_H-M   'P 1'
#
loop_
_entity.id
_entity.type
_entity.pdbx_description
1 polymer ?
#
loop_
_entity_poly.entity_id
_entity_poly.type
_entity_poly.pdbx_seq_one_letter_code
_entity_poly.pdbx_strand_id
1 'polypeptide(L)'
;MQKRSGFTLVEVLVVLVMLAIIAGTVAFNMSGSMKATKIRAASKDLVAALRYTRSQAVVKHAEQRLMIDVENKSYQAPGKKKVTFPEGMELKVFAAESEVPSETQAGFRFFSDGSSTGGRVTLLYGDRFWRINVAWLTGEIRLFKDTEV
;
A
#
# COMPACT_ATOMS: atom_id res chain seq x y z
N MET A 1 -15.24 -47.59 -45.54
CA MET A 1 -16.09 -46.39 -45.32
C MET A 1 -15.94 -45.91 -43.92
N GLN A 2 -15.21 -44.79 -43.69
CA GLN A 2 -15.09 -44.18 -42.39
C GLN A 2 -16.36 -43.36 -42.10
N LYS A 3 -17.10 -43.72 -41.04
CA LYS A 3 -18.25 -42.93 -40.53
C LYS A 3 -17.66 -41.65 -39.96
N ARG A 4 -17.96 -40.52 -40.57
CA ARG A 4 -17.71 -39.19 -39.98
C ARG A 4 -18.82 -38.93 -38.98
N SER A 5 -18.56 -39.08 -37.70
CA SER A 5 -19.44 -38.62 -36.62
C SER A 5 -19.35 -37.10 -36.52
N GLY A 6 -20.43 -36.42 -36.81
CA GLY A 6 -20.55 -34.98 -36.60
C GLY A 6 -20.87 -34.66 -35.13
N PHE A 7 -20.37 -33.52 -34.66
CA PHE A 7 -20.73 -33.01 -33.32
C PHE A 7 -22.23 -32.75 -33.20
N THR A 8 -22.80 -33.14 -32.07
CA THR A 8 -24.19 -32.85 -31.79
C THR A 8 -24.33 -31.42 -31.23
N LEU A 9 -25.48 -30.80 -31.51
CA LEU A 9 -25.78 -29.46 -31.00
C LEU A 9 -25.75 -29.42 -29.45
N VAL A 10 -26.17 -30.51 -28.81
CA VAL A 10 -26.12 -30.68 -27.35
C VAL A 10 -24.69 -30.67 -26.82
N GLU A 11 -23.77 -31.33 -27.52
CA GLU A 11 -22.37 -31.40 -27.13
C GLU A 11 -21.69 -30.00 -27.16
N VAL A 12 -21.99 -29.20 -28.19
CA VAL A 12 -21.50 -27.82 -28.27
C VAL A 12 -22.11 -26.96 -27.15
N LEU A 13 -23.37 -27.16 -26.82
CA LEU A 13 -24.06 -26.43 -25.76
C LEU A 13 -23.46 -26.75 -24.40
N VAL A 14 -23.18 -28.02 -24.11
CA VAL A 14 -22.53 -28.45 -22.86
C VAL A 14 -21.13 -27.86 -22.73
N VAL A 15 -20.35 -27.83 -23.82
CA VAL A 15 -19.01 -27.22 -23.83
C VAL A 15 -19.08 -25.72 -23.54
N LEU A 16 -20.01 -24.99 -24.14
CA LEU A 16 -20.21 -23.56 -23.90
C LEU A 16 -20.61 -23.28 -22.44
N VAL A 17 -21.47 -24.10 -21.84
CA VAL A 17 -21.86 -23.98 -20.43
C VAL A 17 -20.65 -24.23 -19.53
N MET A 18 -19.84 -25.26 -19.78
CA MET A 18 -18.60 -25.51 -19.04
C MET A 18 -17.60 -24.36 -19.13
N LEU A 19 -17.39 -23.82 -20.32
CA LEU A 19 -16.51 -22.66 -20.53
C LEU A 19 -17.03 -21.41 -19.77
N ALA A 20 -18.33 -21.18 -19.74
CA ALA A 20 -18.92 -20.07 -18.99
C ALA A 20 -18.71 -20.21 -17.47
N ILE A 21 -18.85 -21.43 -16.93
CA ILE A 21 -18.58 -21.71 -15.51
C ILE A 21 -17.11 -21.47 -15.18
N ILE A 22 -16.19 -21.98 -16.00
CA ILE A 22 -14.74 -21.78 -15.81
C ILE A 22 -14.38 -20.30 -15.89
N ALA A 23 -14.88 -19.58 -16.88
CA ALA A 23 -14.64 -18.14 -17.02
C ALA A 23 -15.17 -17.35 -15.83
N GLY A 24 -16.34 -17.71 -15.30
CA GLY A 24 -16.92 -17.09 -14.10
C GLY A 24 -16.07 -17.27 -12.85
N THR A 25 -15.53 -18.47 -12.63
CA THR A 25 -14.69 -18.74 -11.45
C THR A 25 -13.36 -18.03 -11.50
N VAL A 26 -12.75 -17.87 -12.68
CA VAL A 26 -11.49 -17.13 -12.86
C VAL A 26 -11.69 -15.63 -12.59
N ALA A 27 -12.77 -15.03 -13.08
CA ALA A 27 -13.06 -13.62 -12.87
C ALA A 27 -13.23 -13.26 -11.36
N PHE A 28 -13.84 -14.15 -10.59
CA PHE A 28 -14.08 -13.95 -9.15
C PHE A 28 -12.76 -13.97 -8.33
N ASN A 29 -11.81 -14.83 -8.68
CA ASN A 29 -10.53 -14.95 -7.97
C ASN A 29 -9.53 -13.81 -8.23
N MET A 30 -9.62 -13.07 -9.32
CA MET A 30 -8.68 -12.00 -9.67
C MET A 30 -8.83 -10.75 -8.79
N SER A 31 -10.02 -10.46 -8.28
CA SER A 31 -10.29 -9.24 -7.50
C SER A 31 -9.52 -9.16 -6.17
N GLY A 32 -9.31 -10.29 -5.49
CA GLY A 32 -8.56 -10.34 -4.23
C GLY A 32 -7.05 -10.16 -4.39
N SER A 33 -6.49 -10.67 -5.48
CA SER A 33 -5.05 -10.58 -5.78
C SER A 33 -4.63 -9.16 -6.13
N MET A 34 -5.44 -8.42 -6.88
CA MET A 34 -5.15 -7.02 -7.23
C MET A 34 -5.13 -6.10 -6.01
N LYS A 35 -6.03 -6.32 -5.06
CA LYS A 35 -6.08 -5.56 -3.80
C LYS A 35 -4.80 -5.73 -2.99
N ALA A 36 -4.34 -6.97 -2.83
CA ALA A 36 -3.09 -7.28 -2.12
C ALA A 36 -1.85 -6.64 -2.77
N THR A 37 -1.82 -6.62 -4.08
CA THR A 37 -0.71 -6.01 -4.83
C THR A 37 -0.70 -4.49 -4.66
N LYS A 38 -1.85 -3.83 -4.70
CA LYS A 38 -1.97 -2.37 -4.53
C LYS A 38 -1.51 -1.92 -3.14
N ILE A 39 -1.97 -2.56 -2.06
CA ILE A 39 -1.54 -2.19 -0.71
C ILE A 39 -0.05 -2.45 -0.49
N ARG A 40 0.48 -3.55 -1.02
CA ARG A 40 1.90 -3.86 -0.94
C ARG A 40 2.75 -2.83 -1.68
N ALA A 41 2.34 -2.40 -2.87
CA ALA A 41 3.02 -1.36 -3.63
C ALA A 41 3.02 -0.04 -2.86
N ALA A 42 1.85 0.44 -2.44
CA ALA A 42 1.70 1.68 -1.68
C ALA A 42 2.52 1.68 -0.38
N SER A 43 2.56 0.54 0.33
CA SER A 43 3.38 0.41 1.55
C SER A 43 4.87 0.53 1.26
N LYS A 44 5.35 -0.10 0.18
CA LYS A 44 6.76 -0.01 -0.23
C LYS A 44 7.13 1.41 -0.69
N ASP A 45 6.24 2.08 -1.40
CA ASP A 45 6.45 3.45 -1.87
C ASP A 45 6.53 4.42 -0.69
N LEU A 46 5.68 4.27 0.32
CA LEU A 46 5.76 5.07 1.53
C LEU A 46 7.05 4.79 2.32
N VAL A 47 7.47 3.52 2.44
CA VAL A 47 8.76 3.16 3.07
C VAL A 47 9.92 3.81 2.32
N ALA A 48 9.90 3.77 0.98
CA ALA A 48 10.93 4.42 0.16
C ALA A 48 10.95 5.94 0.37
N ALA A 49 9.79 6.58 0.45
CA ALA A 49 9.66 8.02 0.72
C ALA A 49 10.19 8.40 2.11
N LEU A 50 9.89 7.60 3.14
CA LEU A 50 10.44 7.80 4.49
C LEU A 50 11.96 7.66 4.52
N ARG A 51 12.51 6.62 3.88
CA ARG A 51 13.95 6.41 3.76
C ARG A 51 14.65 7.54 2.99
N TYR A 52 14.01 7.98 1.91
CA TYR A 52 14.49 9.14 1.16
C TYR A 52 14.53 10.39 2.04
N THR A 53 13.47 10.67 2.81
CA THR A 53 13.42 11.83 3.72
C THR A 53 14.51 11.76 4.76
N ARG A 54 14.75 10.58 5.36
CA ARG A 54 15.87 10.35 6.29
C ARG A 54 17.22 10.60 5.64
N SER A 55 17.44 10.06 4.44
CA SER A 55 18.67 10.26 3.68
C SER A 55 18.91 11.75 3.37
N GLN A 56 17.86 12.48 3.00
CA GLN A 56 17.96 13.93 2.76
C GLN A 56 18.32 14.70 4.03
N ALA A 57 17.83 14.30 5.21
CA ALA A 57 18.19 14.94 6.47
C ALA A 57 19.69 14.77 6.77
N VAL A 58 20.21 13.56 6.60
CA VAL A 58 21.64 13.27 6.82
C VAL A 58 22.53 13.99 5.80
N VAL A 59 22.21 13.92 4.51
CA VAL A 59 23.02 14.50 3.44
C VAL A 59 23.04 16.03 3.49
N LYS A 60 21.89 16.65 3.80
CA LYS A 60 21.79 18.12 3.88
C LYS A 60 22.20 18.69 5.23
N HIS A 61 22.52 17.84 6.21
CA HIS A 61 22.78 18.23 7.59
C HIS A 61 21.68 19.15 8.17
N ALA A 62 20.42 18.90 7.80
CA ALA A 62 19.27 19.70 8.16
C ALA A 62 18.05 18.82 8.37
N GLU A 63 17.16 19.24 9.27
CA GLU A 63 15.90 18.55 9.49
C GLU A 63 15.10 18.43 8.19
N GLN A 64 14.53 17.26 7.95
CA GLN A 64 13.63 16.99 6.83
C GLN A 64 12.36 16.33 7.36
N ARG A 65 11.24 16.66 6.73
CA ARG A 65 9.92 16.19 7.17
C ARG A 65 9.15 15.57 6.01
N LEU A 66 8.59 14.38 6.25
CA LEU A 66 7.57 13.80 5.38
C LEU A 66 6.21 14.09 6.00
N MET A 67 5.31 14.69 5.23
CA MET A 67 3.94 14.99 5.65
C MET A 67 2.98 13.94 5.12
N ILE A 68 2.05 13.50 5.95
CA ILE A 68 0.93 12.62 5.59
C ILE A 68 -0.37 13.38 5.85
N ASP A 69 -1.21 13.43 4.83
CA ASP A 69 -2.56 13.97 4.89
C ASP A 69 -3.52 12.78 4.93
N VAL A 70 -4.12 12.56 6.10
CA VAL A 70 -4.98 11.40 6.35
C VAL A 70 -6.32 11.57 5.64
N GLU A 71 -6.86 12.79 5.60
CA GLU A 71 -8.13 13.11 4.96
C GLU A 71 -8.05 12.94 3.44
N ASN A 72 -7.04 13.55 2.81
CA ASN A 72 -6.82 13.48 1.37
C ASN A 72 -6.06 12.18 0.95
N LYS A 73 -5.80 11.28 1.90
CA LYS A 73 -5.11 10.00 1.67
C LYS A 73 -3.86 10.15 0.81
N SER A 74 -2.93 11.01 1.26
CA SER A 74 -1.75 11.35 0.48
C SER A 74 -0.55 11.64 1.36
N TYR A 75 0.64 11.59 0.78
CA TYR A 75 1.88 11.98 1.46
C TYR A 75 2.78 12.79 0.54
N GLN A 76 3.68 13.55 1.15
CA GLN A 76 4.67 14.35 0.44
C GLN A 76 6.01 14.27 1.15
N ALA A 77 7.04 13.82 0.43
CA ALA A 77 8.43 13.89 0.85
C ALA A 77 9.06 15.23 0.44
N PRO A 78 10.14 15.66 1.10
CA PRO A 78 10.81 16.92 0.83
C PRO A 78 11.24 17.04 -0.64
N GLY A 79 10.84 18.11 -1.31
CA GLY A 79 11.19 18.36 -2.71
C GLY A 79 10.56 17.41 -3.73
N LYS A 80 9.62 16.56 -3.31
CA LYS A 80 8.88 15.66 -4.21
C LYS A 80 7.45 16.10 -4.39
N LYS A 81 6.82 15.62 -5.45
CA LYS A 81 5.38 15.80 -5.67
C LYS A 81 4.56 15.01 -4.64
N LYS A 82 3.38 15.52 -4.34
CA LYS A 82 2.37 14.83 -3.51
C LYS A 82 1.96 13.52 -4.19
N VAL A 83 1.93 12.43 -3.42
CA VAL A 83 1.53 11.09 -3.86
C VAL A 83 0.24 10.70 -3.16
N THR A 84 -0.77 10.31 -3.91
CA THR A 84 -2.06 9.86 -3.38
C THR A 84 -2.08 8.34 -3.24
N PHE A 85 -2.61 7.85 -2.14
CA PHE A 85 -2.83 6.41 -1.95
C PHE A 85 -3.96 5.92 -2.84
N PRO A 86 -3.95 4.63 -3.23
CA PRO A 86 -5.03 4.03 -3.99
C PRO A 86 -6.38 4.16 -3.30
N GLU A 87 -7.45 4.30 -4.08
CA GLU A 87 -8.82 4.36 -3.58
C GLU A 87 -9.18 3.12 -2.74
N GLY A 88 -10.00 3.32 -1.71
CA GLY A 88 -10.42 2.26 -0.80
C GLY A 88 -9.42 1.91 0.29
N MET A 89 -8.24 2.59 0.34
CA MET A 89 -7.33 2.48 1.48
C MET A 89 -7.78 3.38 2.63
N GLU A 90 -7.57 2.88 3.85
CA GLU A 90 -7.65 3.66 5.08
C GLU A 90 -6.25 3.83 5.67
N LEU A 91 -6.01 4.99 6.25
CA LEU A 91 -4.77 5.33 6.93
C LEU A 91 -5.02 5.58 8.41
N LYS A 92 -4.19 4.95 9.25
CA LYS A 92 -4.10 5.32 10.67
C LYS A 92 -2.66 5.72 10.94
N VAL A 93 -2.46 6.96 11.39
CA VAL A 93 -1.14 7.49 11.68
C VAL A 93 -1.04 7.77 13.17
N PHE A 94 0.03 7.28 13.77
CA PHE A 94 0.44 7.60 15.12
C PHE A 94 1.80 8.27 15.06
N ALA A 95 1.84 9.57 15.30
CA ALA A 95 3.05 10.39 15.30
C ALA A 95 3.17 11.13 16.64
N ALA A 96 4.33 11.73 16.92
CA ALA A 96 4.50 12.58 18.07
C ALA A 96 3.54 13.80 17.96
N GLU A 97 3.00 14.24 19.08
CA GLU A 97 2.03 15.36 19.14
C GLU A 97 2.57 16.64 18.50
N SER A 98 3.87 16.90 18.63
CA SER A 98 4.57 18.02 17.99
C SER A 98 4.61 17.96 16.45
N GLU A 99 4.29 16.80 15.87
CA GLU A 99 4.31 16.54 14.44
C GLU A 99 2.91 16.44 13.83
N VAL A 100 1.87 16.79 14.61
CA VAL A 100 0.48 16.81 14.19
C VAL A 100 0.02 18.27 14.06
N PRO A 101 0.25 18.93 12.91
CA PRO A 101 -0.13 20.34 12.72
C PRO A 101 -1.64 20.56 12.69
N SER A 102 -2.41 19.51 12.41
CA SER A 102 -3.88 19.49 12.46
C SER A 102 -4.37 18.06 12.68
N GLU A 103 -5.63 17.89 13.06
CA GLU A 103 -6.25 16.56 13.24
C GLU A 103 -6.16 15.66 11.99
N THR A 104 -5.96 16.26 10.82
CA THR A 104 -5.92 15.56 9.52
C THR A 104 -4.53 15.36 8.95
N GLN A 105 -3.50 15.99 9.55
CA GLN A 105 -2.13 15.92 9.05
C GLN A 105 -1.16 15.46 10.12
N ALA A 106 -0.27 14.55 9.76
CA ALA A 106 0.80 14.06 10.62
C ALA A 106 2.14 14.12 9.89
N GLY A 107 3.22 14.43 10.61
CA GLY A 107 4.57 14.52 10.09
C GLY A 107 5.49 13.45 10.67
N PHE A 108 6.47 13.04 9.89
CA PHE A 108 7.64 12.28 10.35
C PHE A 108 8.87 13.12 10.11
N ARG A 109 9.45 13.65 11.19
CA ARG A 109 10.66 14.46 11.12
C ARG A 109 11.88 13.56 11.29
N PHE A 110 12.87 13.79 10.46
CA PHE A 110 14.19 13.18 10.54
C PHE A 110 15.24 14.25 10.77
N PHE A 111 16.18 13.96 11.65
CA PHE A 111 17.25 14.87 12.04
C PHE A 111 18.56 14.58 11.27
N SER A 112 19.50 15.49 11.34
CA SER A 112 20.80 15.39 10.64
C SER A 112 21.65 14.19 11.05
N ASP A 113 21.47 13.68 12.27
CA ASP A 113 22.10 12.46 12.78
C ASP A 113 21.42 11.17 12.33
N GLY A 114 20.31 11.28 11.60
CA GLY A 114 19.52 10.17 11.12
C GLY A 114 18.47 9.64 12.09
N SER A 115 18.36 10.21 13.29
CA SER A 115 17.27 9.95 14.22
C SER A 115 15.95 10.54 13.72
N SER A 116 14.84 10.28 14.40
CA SER A 116 13.53 10.81 14.02
C SER A 116 12.61 11.06 15.21
N THR A 117 11.51 11.73 15.00
CA THR A 117 10.43 11.86 16.01
C THR A 117 9.71 10.54 16.27
N GLY A 118 9.96 9.52 15.43
CA GLY A 118 9.33 8.21 15.55
C GLY A 118 7.86 8.21 15.16
N GLY A 119 7.26 7.03 15.20
CA GLY A 119 5.84 6.87 14.96
C GLY A 119 5.49 5.63 14.14
N ARG A 120 4.22 5.55 13.75
CA ARG A 120 3.66 4.40 13.04
C ARG A 120 2.63 4.83 12.02
N VAL A 121 2.68 4.23 10.85
CA VAL A 121 1.63 4.31 9.84
C VAL A 121 1.04 2.93 9.63
N THR A 122 -0.27 2.81 9.71
CA THR A 122 -0.99 1.58 9.37
C THR A 122 -1.84 1.85 8.14
N LEU A 123 -1.61 1.08 7.09
CA LEU A 123 -2.39 1.08 5.86
C LEU A 123 -3.34 -0.10 5.90
N LEU A 124 -4.64 0.14 5.73
CA LEU A 124 -5.68 -0.87 5.70
C LEU A 124 -6.33 -0.90 4.32
N TYR A 125 -6.62 -2.11 3.81
CA TYR A 125 -7.34 -2.31 2.56
C TYR A 125 -8.14 -3.61 2.62
N GLY A 126 -9.44 -3.52 2.84
CA GLY A 126 -10.28 -4.67 3.19
C GLY A 126 -9.79 -5.31 4.50
N ASP A 127 -9.61 -6.62 4.50
CA ASP A 127 -9.19 -7.40 5.69
C ASP A 127 -7.67 -7.45 5.89
N ARG A 128 -6.92 -6.67 5.13
CA ARG A 128 -5.46 -6.67 5.16
C ARG A 128 -4.93 -5.36 5.69
N PHE A 129 -3.91 -5.45 6.53
CA PHE A 129 -3.20 -4.26 6.99
C PHE A 129 -1.68 -4.43 6.93
N TRP A 130 -1.02 -3.30 6.79
CA TRP A 130 0.43 -3.19 6.70
C TRP A 130 0.86 -2.08 7.63
N ARG A 131 1.80 -2.39 8.48
CA ARG A 131 2.29 -1.47 9.50
C ARG A 131 3.71 -1.05 9.19
N ILE A 132 3.94 0.25 9.15
CA ILE A 132 5.24 0.86 8.96
C ILE A 132 5.60 1.55 10.28
N ASN A 133 6.65 1.07 10.93
CA ASN A 133 7.17 1.67 12.14
C ASN A 133 8.42 2.48 11.82
N VAL A 134 8.52 3.67 12.40
CA VAL A 134 9.71 4.52 12.36
C VAL A 134 10.26 4.61 13.77
N ALA A 135 11.47 4.14 13.99
CA ALA A 135 12.13 4.17 15.29
C ALA A 135 12.65 5.58 15.59
N TRP A 136 12.31 6.13 16.75
CA TRP A 136 12.71 7.49 17.11
C TRP A 136 14.23 7.68 17.21
N LEU A 137 14.93 6.76 17.87
CA LEU A 137 16.36 6.90 18.15
C LEU A 137 17.26 6.70 16.92
N THR A 138 16.89 5.75 16.06
CA THR A 138 17.72 5.35 14.91
C THR A 138 17.19 5.83 13.58
N GLY A 139 15.94 6.31 13.53
CA GLY A 139 15.22 6.60 12.30
C GLY A 139 15.02 5.37 11.41
N GLU A 140 15.15 4.14 11.94
CA GLU A 140 14.99 2.91 11.18
C GLU A 140 13.51 2.76 10.78
N ILE A 141 13.29 2.44 9.50
CA ILE A 141 11.96 2.22 8.93
C ILE A 141 11.77 0.73 8.68
N ARG A 142 10.83 0.12 9.38
CA ARG A 142 10.47 -1.30 9.26
C ARG A 142 9.05 -1.46 8.77
N LEU A 143 8.86 -2.34 7.79
CA LEU A 143 7.57 -2.74 7.27
C LEU A 143 7.18 -4.11 7.82
N PHE A 144 6.04 -4.16 8.48
CA PHE A 144 5.43 -5.40 8.96
C PHE A 144 4.19 -5.68 8.14
N LYS A 145 4.08 -6.91 7.67
CA LYS A 145 2.87 -7.45 7.08
C LYS A 145 2.19 -8.24 8.17
N ASP A 146 1.02 -7.82 8.57
CA ASP A 146 0.20 -8.60 9.48
C ASP A 146 -0.95 -9.22 8.70
N THR A 147 -1.17 -10.51 8.93
CA THR A 147 -2.18 -11.27 8.20
C THR A 147 -3.31 -11.69 9.14
N GLU A 148 -3.21 -11.38 10.44
CA GLU A 148 -4.26 -11.69 11.44
C GLU A 148 -4.23 -10.70 12.61
N VAL A 149 -5.43 -10.34 13.03
CA VAL A 149 -5.73 -9.88 14.39
C VAL A 149 -5.96 -11.12 15.22
#